data_e3b7b4e3a2f867471413c1e90fd2cad7
#
_entry.id   e3b7b4e3a2f867471413c1e90fd2cad7
#
_cell.length_a   1.000
_cell.length_b   1.000
_cell.length_c   1.000
_cell.angle_alpha   90.00
_cell.angle_beta   90.00
_cell.angle_gamma   90.00
#
_symmetry.space_group_name_H-M   'P 1'
#
loop_
_entity.id
_entity.type
_entity.pdbx_description
1 polymer ?
#
loop_
_entity_poly.entity_id
_entity_poly.type
_entity_poly.pdbx_seq_one_letter_code
_entity_poly.pdbx_strand_id
1 'polypeptide(L)'
;MQRKNANCRMEKTLVIIKPCALQRALAGEVLSRFEKKGLKIVALKMYRFTKEKCAEHYAHLVGKSFYHIIESSMMAAPVILVALEGIDAVEVVREMTGSTSGRKALSGTVRGDYCMSHQENIIHASDSKENAEKELRRFFDEQDFFEYDTPLFPYLYAEDEI
;
A
#
# COMPACT_ATOMS: atom_id res chain seq x y z
N MET A 1 -11.09 -15.35 -29.07
CA MET A 1 -9.63 -15.55 -28.94
C MET A 1 -9.36 -15.68 -27.43
N GLN A 2 -8.80 -16.79 -26.96
CA GLN A 2 -8.74 -17.17 -25.54
C GLN A 2 -7.74 -16.26 -24.79
N ARG A 3 -8.21 -15.58 -23.74
CA ARG A 3 -7.36 -14.92 -22.73
C ARG A 3 -6.61 -16.02 -21.93
N LYS A 4 -5.54 -16.54 -22.50
CA LYS A 4 -4.67 -17.49 -21.82
C LYS A 4 -3.43 -16.71 -21.36
N ASN A 5 -3.24 -16.62 -20.06
CA ASN A 5 -2.06 -16.20 -19.29
C ASN A 5 -2.06 -14.85 -18.56
N ALA A 6 -3.02 -13.96 -18.70
CA ALA A 6 -3.08 -12.71 -17.91
C ALA A 6 -3.16 -12.96 -16.39
N ASN A 7 -3.74 -14.11 -15.99
CA ASN A 7 -3.96 -14.44 -14.57
C ASN A 7 -2.68 -14.84 -13.79
N CYS A 8 -1.56 -15.10 -14.47
CA CYS A 8 -0.33 -15.58 -13.82
C CYS A 8 0.59 -14.45 -13.29
N ARG A 9 0.39 -13.20 -13.73
CA ARG A 9 1.21 -12.03 -13.35
C ARG A 9 0.48 -11.00 -12.51
N MET A 10 -0.86 -11.04 -12.47
CA MET A 10 -1.65 -10.13 -11.64
C MET A 10 -1.47 -10.49 -10.18
N GLU A 11 -1.08 -9.54 -9.38
CA GLU A 11 -0.89 -9.71 -7.95
C GLU A 11 -1.53 -8.57 -7.16
N LYS A 12 -1.82 -8.83 -5.89
CA LYS A 12 -2.38 -7.85 -4.98
C LYS A 12 -1.36 -7.47 -3.90
N THR A 13 -1.35 -6.21 -3.51
CA THR A 13 -0.50 -5.72 -2.43
C THR A 13 -1.27 -4.83 -1.48
N LEU A 14 -0.83 -4.80 -0.21
CA LEU A 14 -1.39 -3.91 0.80
C LEU A 14 -0.65 -2.58 0.80
N VAL A 15 -1.42 -1.51 0.85
CA VAL A 15 -0.98 -0.17 1.21
C VAL A 15 -1.74 0.28 2.45
N ILE A 16 -1.03 0.88 3.42
CA ILE A 16 -1.65 1.59 4.55
C ILE A 16 -1.29 3.06 4.44
N ILE A 17 -2.27 3.90 4.19
CA ILE A 17 -2.11 5.35 4.28
C ILE A 17 -2.18 5.71 5.77
N LYS A 18 -1.06 6.14 6.32
CA LYS A 18 -0.85 6.31 7.77
C LYS A 18 -1.59 7.53 8.34
N PRO A 19 -1.76 7.59 9.67
CA PRO A 19 -2.41 8.72 10.32
C PRO A 19 -1.86 10.08 9.91
N CYS A 20 -0.54 10.23 9.84
CA CYS A 20 0.09 11.49 9.45
C CYS A 20 -0.26 11.95 8.02
N ALA A 21 -0.58 11.04 7.10
CA ALA A 21 -1.05 11.40 5.77
C ALA A 21 -2.49 11.96 5.80
N LEU A 22 -3.38 11.34 6.62
CA LEU A 22 -4.74 11.84 6.80
C LEU A 22 -4.74 13.21 7.48
N GLN A 23 -3.95 13.37 8.54
CA GLN A 23 -3.80 14.63 9.28
C GLN A 23 -3.29 15.77 8.40
N ARG A 24 -2.53 15.45 7.35
CA ARG A 24 -1.98 16.40 6.37
C ARG A 24 -2.83 16.49 5.09
N ALA A 25 -4.01 15.87 5.05
CA ALA A 25 -4.91 15.85 3.89
C ALA A 25 -4.25 15.32 2.58
N LEU A 26 -3.34 14.34 2.69
CA LEU A 26 -2.59 13.78 1.57
C LEU A 26 -3.19 12.47 1.02
N ALA A 27 -4.24 11.92 1.64
CA ALA A 27 -4.78 10.61 1.29
C ALA A 27 -5.22 10.53 -0.18
N GLY A 28 -5.97 11.52 -0.67
CA GLY A 28 -6.43 11.57 -2.05
C GLY A 28 -5.30 11.68 -3.07
N GLU A 29 -4.26 12.46 -2.74
CA GLU A 29 -3.07 12.58 -3.58
C GLU A 29 -2.29 11.25 -3.70
N VAL A 30 -2.12 10.54 -2.58
CA VAL A 30 -1.46 9.24 -2.57
C VAL A 30 -2.23 8.21 -3.39
N LEU A 31 -3.57 8.13 -3.21
CA LEU A 31 -4.43 7.24 -3.98
C LEU A 31 -4.38 7.56 -5.48
N SER A 32 -4.48 8.85 -5.83
CA SER A 32 -4.43 9.31 -7.22
C SER A 32 -3.14 8.90 -7.95
N ARG A 33 -2.01 8.85 -7.25
CA ARG A 33 -0.75 8.40 -7.86
C ARG A 33 -0.81 6.94 -8.29
N PHE A 34 -1.37 6.07 -7.46
CA PHE A 34 -1.52 4.65 -7.78
C PHE A 34 -2.50 4.42 -8.92
N GLU A 35 -3.65 5.11 -8.92
CA GLU A 35 -4.62 5.04 -10.01
C GLU A 35 -4.03 5.55 -11.33
N LYS A 36 -3.33 6.69 -11.32
CA LYS A 36 -2.65 7.25 -12.50
C LYS A 36 -1.55 6.34 -13.05
N LYS A 37 -0.90 5.55 -12.18
CA LYS A 37 0.08 4.53 -12.60
C LYS A 37 -0.60 3.34 -13.31
N GLY A 38 -1.90 3.15 -13.10
CA GLY A 38 -2.67 2.03 -13.67
C GLY A 38 -2.94 0.90 -12.70
N LEU A 39 -2.64 1.07 -11.41
CA LEU A 39 -2.99 0.10 -10.38
C LEU A 39 -4.48 0.19 -10.06
N LYS A 40 -5.12 -0.98 -9.96
CA LYS A 40 -6.55 -1.10 -9.67
C LYS A 40 -6.78 -1.18 -8.16
N ILE A 41 -7.67 -0.34 -7.61
CA ILE A 41 -8.11 -0.46 -6.23
C ILE A 41 -9.16 -1.58 -6.17
N VAL A 42 -8.88 -2.68 -5.48
CA VAL A 42 -9.79 -3.82 -5.35
C VAL A 42 -10.41 -3.95 -3.96
N ALA A 43 -9.86 -3.26 -2.95
CA ALA A 43 -10.48 -3.08 -1.64
C ALA A 43 -9.98 -1.78 -1.01
N LEU A 44 -10.85 -1.10 -0.26
CA LEU A 44 -10.51 0.13 0.44
C LEU A 44 -11.41 0.30 1.66
N LYS A 45 -10.80 0.58 2.83
CA LYS A 45 -11.56 0.94 4.03
C LYS A 45 -10.79 1.79 5.02
N MET A 46 -11.51 2.58 5.82
CA MET A 46 -10.97 3.24 7.00
C MET A 46 -10.77 2.21 8.12
N TYR A 47 -9.68 2.35 8.87
CA TYR A 47 -9.36 1.45 9.97
C TYR A 47 -8.72 2.22 11.13
N ARG A 48 -8.97 1.79 12.36
CA ARG A 48 -8.31 2.31 13.55
C ARG A 48 -7.48 1.21 14.20
N PHE A 49 -6.17 1.40 14.27
CA PHE A 49 -5.29 0.45 14.94
C PHE A 49 -5.56 0.38 16.45
N THR A 50 -5.58 -0.84 16.97
CA THR A 50 -5.43 -1.13 18.41
C THR A 50 -3.98 -1.49 18.70
N LYS A 51 -3.60 -1.53 19.99
CA LYS A 51 -2.25 -1.97 20.39
C LYS A 51 -1.95 -3.39 19.91
N GLU A 52 -2.92 -4.29 20.07
CA GLU A 52 -2.81 -5.70 19.68
C GLU A 52 -2.59 -5.83 18.16
N LYS A 53 -3.37 -5.09 17.36
CA LYS A 53 -3.24 -5.12 15.90
C LYS A 53 -1.95 -4.45 15.43
N CYS A 54 -1.48 -3.43 16.13
CA CYS A 54 -0.19 -2.81 15.85
C CYS A 54 0.96 -3.79 16.16
N ALA A 55 0.91 -4.49 17.29
CA ALA A 55 1.89 -5.50 17.66
C ALA A 55 1.89 -6.70 16.69
N GLU A 56 0.72 -7.12 16.21
CA GLU A 56 0.60 -8.17 15.20
C GLU A 56 1.24 -7.76 13.86
N HIS A 57 0.93 -6.55 13.39
CA HIS A 57 1.41 -6.07 12.08
C HIS A 57 2.91 -5.78 12.09
N TYR A 58 3.42 -5.21 13.18
CA TYR A 58 4.83 -4.87 13.39
C TYR A 58 5.55 -5.85 14.32
N ALA A 59 5.16 -7.14 14.32
CA ALA A 59 5.67 -8.15 15.25
C ALA A 59 7.22 -8.23 15.27
N HIS A 60 7.87 -8.06 14.11
CA HIS A 60 9.33 -8.04 13.98
C HIS A 60 10.01 -6.83 14.63
N LEU A 61 9.25 -5.81 15.01
CA LEU A 61 9.73 -4.59 15.68
C LEU A 61 9.36 -4.54 17.16
N VAL A 62 8.46 -5.40 17.62
CA VAL A 62 8.11 -5.51 19.04
C VAL A 62 9.36 -5.81 19.86
N GLY A 63 9.57 -5.07 20.95
CA GLY A 63 10.78 -5.17 21.79
C GLY A 63 11.95 -4.27 21.35
N LYS A 64 11.88 -3.63 20.19
CA LYS A 64 12.83 -2.58 19.82
C LYS A 64 12.54 -1.30 20.60
N SER A 65 13.59 -0.57 21.00
CA SER A 65 13.45 0.65 21.80
C SER A 65 12.57 1.74 21.16
N PHE A 66 12.48 1.75 19.84
CA PHE A 66 11.67 2.72 19.07
C PHE A 66 10.25 2.24 18.76
N TYR A 67 9.86 1.00 19.12
CA TYR A 67 8.53 0.44 18.78
C TYR A 67 7.39 1.32 19.30
N HIS A 68 7.52 1.87 20.51
CA HIS A 68 6.51 2.74 21.10
C HIS A 68 6.20 3.99 20.24
N ILE A 69 7.17 4.48 19.47
CA ILE A 69 6.98 5.61 18.54
C ILE A 69 6.09 5.17 17.38
N ILE A 70 6.33 3.98 16.82
CA ILE A 70 5.51 3.41 15.74
C ILE A 70 4.08 3.19 16.23
N GLU A 71 3.91 2.56 17.39
CA GLU A 71 2.60 2.30 17.99
C GLU A 71 1.82 3.61 18.21
N SER A 72 2.44 4.60 18.82
CA SER A 72 1.82 5.91 19.06
C SER A 72 1.42 6.61 17.75
N SER A 73 2.29 6.60 16.75
CA SER A 73 2.02 7.19 15.44
C SER A 73 0.86 6.49 14.72
N MET A 74 0.84 5.16 14.71
CA MET A 74 -0.21 4.38 14.04
C MET A 74 -1.58 4.48 14.70
N MET A 75 -1.61 4.80 15.99
CA MET A 75 -2.85 4.96 16.77
C MET A 75 -3.34 6.42 16.87
N ALA A 76 -2.55 7.39 16.41
CA ALA A 76 -2.85 8.83 16.55
C ALA A 76 -4.14 9.26 15.83
N ALA A 77 -4.48 8.62 14.72
CA ALA A 77 -5.70 8.85 13.95
C ALA A 77 -6.07 7.56 13.17
N PRO A 78 -7.22 7.49 12.49
CA PRO A 78 -7.50 6.41 11.55
C PRO A 78 -6.47 6.34 10.42
N VAL A 79 -6.38 5.17 9.81
CA VAL A 79 -5.63 4.91 8.57
C VAL A 79 -6.61 4.57 7.45
N ILE A 80 -6.14 4.59 6.21
CA ILE A 80 -6.86 3.97 5.09
C ILE A 80 -6.07 2.73 4.66
N LEU A 81 -6.74 1.58 4.67
CA LEU A 81 -6.25 0.33 4.13
C LEU A 81 -6.67 0.22 2.68
N VAL A 82 -5.74 -0.10 1.80
CA VAL A 82 -5.99 -0.23 0.36
C VAL A 82 -5.36 -1.53 -0.14
N ALA A 83 -6.13 -2.32 -0.88
CA ALA A 83 -5.61 -3.41 -1.69
C ALA A 83 -5.50 -2.93 -3.14
N LEU A 84 -4.30 -2.95 -3.68
CA LEU A 84 -4.01 -2.59 -5.06
C LEU A 84 -3.70 -3.86 -5.86
N GLU A 85 -4.19 -3.92 -7.10
CA GLU A 85 -3.98 -5.02 -8.02
C GLU A 85 -3.32 -4.52 -9.32
N GLY A 86 -2.37 -5.29 -9.85
CA GLY A 86 -1.69 -5.01 -11.12
C GLY A 86 -0.60 -6.04 -11.41
N ILE A 87 0.02 -5.94 -12.59
CA ILE A 87 1.22 -6.72 -12.91
C ILE A 87 2.35 -6.19 -12.04
N ASP A 88 3.07 -7.09 -11.36
CA ASP A 88 4.18 -6.79 -10.45
C ASP A 88 3.84 -5.71 -9.40
N ALA A 89 2.57 -5.70 -8.93
CA ALA A 89 2.04 -4.63 -8.08
C ALA A 89 2.85 -4.41 -6.81
N VAL A 90 3.41 -5.46 -6.21
CA VAL A 90 4.24 -5.34 -5.00
C VAL A 90 5.48 -4.49 -5.27
N GLU A 91 6.22 -4.81 -6.33
CA GLU A 91 7.45 -4.08 -6.69
C GLU A 91 7.13 -2.65 -7.13
N VAL A 92 6.16 -2.49 -8.05
CA VAL A 92 5.73 -1.18 -8.56
C VAL A 92 5.30 -0.26 -7.40
N VAL A 93 4.48 -0.74 -6.48
CA VAL A 93 4.03 0.07 -5.33
C VAL A 93 5.21 0.44 -4.42
N ARG A 94 6.14 -0.46 -4.19
CA ARG A 94 7.34 -0.17 -3.39
C ARG A 94 8.23 0.90 -4.02
N GLU A 95 8.47 0.82 -5.33
CA GLU A 95 9.21 1.84 -6.07
C GLU A 95 8.52 3.20 -6.00
N MET A 96 7.20 3.24 -6.24
CA MET A 96 6.40 4.47 -6.12
C MET A 96 6.40 5.05 -4.70
N THR A 97 6.46 4.19 -3.68
CA THR A 97 6.50 4.61 -2.27
C THR A 97 7.83 5.27 -1.91
N GLY A 98 8.93 4.75 -2.42
CA GLY A 98 10.29 5.23 -2.14
C GLY A 98 10.87 4.75 -0.81
N SER A 99 12.12 5.14 -0.54
CA SER A 99 12.87 4.79 0.66
C SER A 99 12.09 5.11 1.95
N THR A 100 12.24 4.26 2.98
CA THR A 100 11.59 4.44 4.29
C THR A 100 11.87 5.81 4.92
N SER A 101 13.09 6.32 4.76
CA SER A 101 13.44 7.69 5.19
C SER A 101 13.05 8.70 4.11
N GLY A 102 12.09 9.58 4.41
CA GLY A 102 11.64 10.61 3.47
C GLY A 102 12.77 11.49 2.94
N ARG A 103 13.74 11.83 3.81
CA ARG A 103 14.92 12.62 3.40
C ARG A 103 15.87 11.92 2.43
N LYS A 104 15.77 10.58 2.30
CA LYS A 104 16.58 9.76 1.39
C LYS A 104 15.79 9.25 0.20
N ALA A 105 14.48 9.40 0.23
CA ALA A 105 13.62 8.99 -0.85
C ALA A 105 13.80 9.91 -2.07
N LEU A 106 13.81 9.32 -3.25
CA LEU A 106 13.96 10.08 -4.50
C LEU A 106 12.72 10.93 -4.75
N SER A 107 12.92 12.13 -5.26
CA SER A 107 11.84 12.99 -5.75
C SER A 107 11.01 12.26 -6.80
N GLY A 108 9.69 12.47 -6.80
CA GLY A 108 8.74 11.73 -7.63
C GLY A 108 8.15 10.51 -6.92
N THR A 109 8.79 9.96 -5.89
CA THR A 109 8.18 8.95 -5.02
C THR A 109 7.27 9.61 -3.98
N VAL A 110 6.32 8.83 -3.44
CA VAL A 110 5.39 9.34 -2.41
C VAL A 110 6.14 9.93 -1.22
N ARG A 111 7.15 9.23 -0.72
CA ARG A 111 7.96 9.71 0.42
C ARG A 111 8.92 10.82 0.04
N GLY A 112 9.48 10.79 -1.16
CA GLY A 112 10.40 11.83 -1.64
C GLY A 112 9.72 13.19 -1.75
N ASP A 113 8.45 13.21 -2.15
CA ASP A 113 7.71 14.44 -2.34
C ASP A 113 7.05 14.96 -1.04
N TYR A 114 6.66 14.05 -0.12
CA TYR A 114 5.81 14.44 1.00
C TYR A 114 6.39 14.16 2.38
N CYS A 115 7.55 13.50 2.51
CA CYS A 115 8.10 13.12 3.81
C CYS A 115 9.45 13.74 4.12
N MET A 116 9.59 14.24 5.34
CA MET A 116 10.87 14.65 5.93
C MET A 116 11.31 13.72 7.06
N SER A 117 10.45 12.81 7.50
CA SER A 117 10.68 11.94 8.64
C SER A 117 10.99 10.50 8.21
N HIS A 118 11.62 9.74 9.12
CA HIS A 118 11.76 8.29 9.00
C HIS A 118 10.53 7.55 9.56
N GLN A 119 9.92 8.07 10.63
CA GLN A 119 8.76 7.46 11.29
C GLN A 119 7.44 7.98 10.72
N GLU A 120 7.29 9.33 10.62
CA GLU A 120 6.12 9.98 10.03
C GLU A 120 6.25 10.00 8.50
N ASN A 121 6.24 8.79 7.91
CA ASN A 121 6.57 8.59 6.49
C ASN A 121 5.36 8.22 5.61
N ILE A 122 4.18 8.64 6.04
CA ILE A 122 2.85 8.71 5.40
C ILE A 122 2.28 7.39 4.85
N ILE A 123 3.08 6.41 4.50
CA ILE A 123 2.61 5.19 3.83
C ILE A 123 3.38 3.95 4.31
N HIS A 124 2.67 2.82 4.42
CA HIS A 124 3.24 1.48 4.43
C HIS A 124 2.89 0.78 3.12
N ALA A 125 3.81 -0.01 2.61
CA ALA A 125 3.60 -0.91 1.48
C ALA A 125 4.26 -2.26 1.80
N SER A 126 3.60 -3.36 1.44
CA SER A 126 4.13 -4.71 1.60
C SER A 126 5.49 -4.84 0.90
N ASP A 127 6.40 -5.59 1.49
CA ASP A 127 7.80 -5.70 1.02
C ASP A 127 8.07 -6.92 0.12
N SER A 128 7.13 -7.86 0.07
CA SER A 128 7.19 -9.06 -0.75
C SER A 128 5.79 -9.58 -1.06
N LYS A 129 5.66 -10.45 -2.07
CA LYS A 129 4.39 -11.13 -2.41
C LYS A 129 3.86 -11.95 -1.23
N GLU A 130 4.74 -12.67 -0.55
CA GLU A 130 4.37 -13.47 0.63
C GLU A 130 3.83 -12.60 1.78
N ASN A 131 4.49 -11.48 2.07
CA ASN A 131 4.04 -10.55 3.11
C ASN A 131 2.77 -9.82 2.67
N ALA A 132 2.64 -9.46 1.40
CA ALA A 132 1.41 -8.86 0.86
C ALA A 132 0.18 -9.77 1.10
N GLU A 133 0.29 -11.06 0.80
CA GLU A 133 -0.80 -12.01 1.07
C GLU A 133 -1.16 -12.11 2.55
N LYS A 134 -0.14 -12.20 3.43
CA LYS A 134 -0.34 -12.26 4.90
C LYS A 134 -0.98 -10.97 5.42
N GLU A 135 -0.52 -9.83 4.97
CA GLU A 135 -1.01 -8.53 5.38
C GLU A 135 -2.43 -8.27 4.87
N LEU A 136 -2.74 -8.63 3.62
CA LEU A 136 -4.09 -8.54 3.08
C LEU A 136 -5.07 -9.39 3.90
N ARG A 137 -4.75 -10.65 4.20
CA ARG A 137 -5.59 -11.53 5.04
C ARG A 137 -5.73 -11.04 6.49
N ARG A 138 -4.78 -10.26 7.00
CA ARG A 138 -4.85 -9.66 8.34
C ARG A 138 -5.90 -8.56 8.44
N PHE A 139 -6.13 -7.85 7.35
CA PHE A 139 -6.95 -6.64 7.37
C PHE A 139 -8.23 -6.73 6.53
N PHE A 140 -8.32 -7.63 5.56
CA PHE A 140 -9.47 -7.77 4.67
C PHE A 140 -10.03 -9.18 4.72
N ASP A 141 -11.36 -9.28 4.70
CA ASP A 141 -12.11 -10.50 4.46
C ASP A 141 -12.38 -10.64 2.95
N GLU A 142 -12.76 -11.84 2.48
CA GLU A 142 -13.05 -12.09 1.06
C GLU A 142 -14.11 -11.14 0.49
N GLN A 143 -15.12 -10.82 1.28
CA GLN A 143 -16.21 -9.90 0.92
C GLN A 143 -15.80 -8.43 0.78
N ASP A 144 -14.62 -8.06 1.26
CA ASP A 144 -14.09 -6.69 1.12
C ASP A 144 -13.50 -6.44 -0.27
N PHE A 145 -13.27 -7.50 -1.05
CA PHE A 145 -12.69 -7.40 -2.38
C PHE A 145 -13.75 -7.30 -3.46
N PHE A 146 -13.54 -6.40 -4.40
CA PHE A 146 -14.43 -6.17 -5.53
C PHE A 146 -13.72 -6.44 -6.85
N GLU A 147 -14.36 -7.24 -7.72
CA GLU A 147 -13.93 -7.43 -9.10
C GLU A 147 -14.74 -6.50 -10.00
N TYR A 148 -14.06 -5.77 -10.85
CA TYR A 148 -14.67 -4.92 -11.86
C TYR A 148 -13.70 -4.72 -13.03
N ASP A 149 -14.24 -4.46 -14.21
CA ASP A 149 -13.45 -4.18 -15.40
C ASP A 149 -12.93 -2.75 -15.39
N THR A 150 -11.66 -2.57 -15.72
CA THR A 150 -11.05 -1.26 -15.97
C THR A 150 -10.92 -1.06 -17.47
N PRO A 151 -11.63 -0.07 -18.06
CA PRO A 151 -11.56 0.19 -19.50
C PRO A 151 -10.15 0.56 -19.99
N LEU A 152 -9.30 0.99 -19.07
CA LEU A 152 -7.92 1.40 -19.36
C LEU A 152 -6.96 0.22 -19.55
N PHE A 153 -7.31 -0.99 -19.11
CA PHE A 153 -6.41 -2.14 -19.13
C PHE A 153 -5.74 -2.40 -20.49
N PRO A 154 -6.45 -2.32 -21.64
CA PRO A 154 -5.83 -2.50 -22.95
C PRO A 154 -4.85 -1.41 -23.38
N TYR A 155 -4.81 -0.29 -22.64
CA TYR A 155 -3.93 0.85 -22.90
C TYR A 155 -2.77 0.94 -21.92
N LEU A 156 -2.73 0.06 -20.90
CA LEU A 156 -1.70 0.04 -19.85
C LEU A 156 -0.57 -0.93 -20.16
N TYR A 157 -0.87 -2.01 -20.90
CA TYR A 157 0.05 -3.12 -21.13
C TYR A 157 0.11 -3.46 -22.61
N ALA A 158 1.27 -3.86 -23.09
CA ALA A 158 1.41 -4.43 -24.43
C ALA A 158 0.80 -5.85 -24.49
N GLU A 159 0.45 -6.31 -25.71
CA GLU A 159 -0.20 -7.62 -25.90
C GLU A 159 0.65 -8.81 -25.42
N ASP A 160 1.97 -8.69 -25.46
CA ASP A 160 2.93 -9.71 -25.03
C ASP A 160 3.19 -9.70 -23.50
N GLU A 161 2.68 -8.71 -22.78
CA GLU A 161 2.80 -8.61 -21.32
C GLU A 161 1.61 -9.23 -20.58
N ILE A 162 0.48 -9.48 -21.27
CA ILE A 162 -0.80 -9.93 -20.69
C ILE A 162 -1.28 -11.29 -21.19
#